data_f59e10953ceb2058e59c76be65c57158
#
_entry.id   f59e10953ceb2058e59c76be65c57158
#
_cell.length_a   1.000
_cell.length_b   1.000
_cell.length_c   1.000
_cell.angle_alpha   90.00
_cell.angle_beta   90.00
_cell.angle_gamma   90.00
#
_symmetry.space_group_name_H-M   'P 1'
#
loop_
_entity.id
_entity.type
_entity.pdbx_description
1 polymer ?
#
loop_
_entity_poly.entity_id
_entity_poly.type
_entity_poly.pdbx_seq_one_letter_code
_entity_poly.pdbx_strand_id
1 'polypeptide(L)'
;MGQDAVDVLIVGAGASGAAVAYSLADMGLKILCLEQGDWVDRSNLPSTRKDYELHRYDKFSCDPNVRKLPQDYPINSENSAITPVNYNAVGGSTINYLGHWPRFHPSDFRVKTLDGVADDWPIDYDTLAPYYDLNSKIMGISGLSGNPSYPPYDIPLPPIPLGKLGKTLAKGFNQLGWHWWPSDTSILSRDYQGRNRCVNAGTCDLGCASGAKASVDLTYWPLLLEKRIQLRTNCRVREIMLQPNGKAGGVLYYDADGNLQEQNAELVIMACNGVGTPRIMLNSKSKEFPDGIADTISSGETSDTL
;
A
#
# COMPACT_ATOMS: atom_id res chain seq x y z
N MET A 1 6.31 -4.98 -33.61
CA MET A 1 7.46 -5.29 -32.73
C MET A 1 7.02 -4.95 -31.34
N GLY A 2 7.03 -5.92 -30.40
CA GLY A 2 6.61 -5.68 -29.01
C GLY A 2 7.42 -4.54 -28.39
N GLN A 3 6.78 -3.80 -27.47
CA GLN A 3 7.47 -2.78 -26.68
C GLN A 3 8.77 -3.39 -26.11
N ASP A 4 9.86 -2.63 -26.07
CA ASP A 4 11.14 -3.10 -25.54
C ASP A 4 10.96 -3.79 -24.19
N ALA A 5 11.50 -5.01 -24.05
CA ALA A 5 11.47 -5.77 -22.82
C ALA A 5 12.12 -4.97 -21.67
N VAL A 6 11.64 -5.19 -20.44
CA VAL A 6 12.22 -4.64 -19.23
C VAL A 6 12.79 -5.76 -18.35
N ASP A 7 13.77 -5.44 -17.50
CA ASP A 7 14.31 -6.43 -16.56
C ASP A 7 13.28 -6.76 -15.48
N VAL A 8 12.61 -5.73 -14.96
CA VAL A 8 11.59 -5.89 -13.91
C VAL A 8 10.33 -5.12 -14.27
N LEU A 9 9.21 -5.83 -14.27
CA LEU A 9 7.88 -5.27 -14.39
C LEU A 9 7.16 -5.39 -13.05
N ILE A 10 6.72 -4.24 -12.52
CA ILE A 10 5.95 -4.16 -11.27
C ILE A 10 4.50 -3.88 -11.61
N VAL A 11 3.58 -4.68 -11.09
CA VAL A 11 2.13 -4.49 -11.27
C VAL A 11 1.53 -3.87 -10.02
N GLY A 12 1.16 -2.58 -10.11
CA GLY A 12 0.60 -1.78 -9.04
C GLY A 12 1.57 -0.79 -8.42
N ALA A 13 1.17 0.50 -8.39
CA ALA A 13 1.94 1.63 -7.85
C ALA A 13 1.55 1.99 -6.40
N GLY A 14 1.01 1.04 -5.65
CA GLY A 14 0.72 1.17 -4.22
C GLY A 14 1.96 1.05 -3.33
N ALA A 15 1.75 0.83 -2.03
CA ALA A 15 2.83 0.74 -1.04
C ALA A 15 3.90 -0.29 -1.39
N SER A 16 3.48 -1.53 -1.73
CA SER A 16 4.39 -2.63 -2.04
C SER A 16 5.19 -2.36 -3.31
N GLY A 17 4.52 -1.93 -4.40
CA GLY A 17 5.20 -1.63 -5.67
C GLY A 17 6.20 -0.49 -5.53
N ALA A 18 5.87 0.57 -4.79
CA ALA A 18 6.77 1.68 -4.51
C ALA A 18 8.00 1.24 -3.69
N ALA A 19 7.80 0.39 -2.67
CA ALA A 19 8.88 -0.12 -1.83
C ALA A 19 9.84 -1.02 -2.62
N VAL A 20 9.32 -1.93 -3.45
CA VAL A 20 10.12 -2.78 -4.33
C VAL A 20 10.90 -1.94 -5.35
N ALA A 21 10.21 -1.00 -6.02
CA ALA A 21 10.85 -0.10 -6.97
C ALA A 21 12.00 0.68 -6.32
N TYR A 22 11.80 1.15 -5.08
CA TYR A 22 12.81 1.88 -4.33
C TYR A 22 14.03 1.01 -4.00
N SER A 23 13.79 -0.23 -3.58
CA SER A 23 14.89 -1.18 -3.25
C SER A 23 15.72 -1.56 -4.47
N LEU A 24 15.12 -1.57 -5.66
CA LEU A 24 15.80 -1.94 -6.91
C LEU A 24 16.35 -0.74 -7.70
N ALA A 25 16.01 0.50 -7.32
CA ALA A 25 16.24 1.70 -8.13
C ALA A 25 17.72 1.98 -8.47
N ASP A 26 18.64 1.56 -7.61
CA ASP A 26 20.08 1.80 -7.78
C ASP A 26 20.85 0.57 -8.34
N MET A 27 20.12 -0.48 -8.77
CA MET A 27 20.72 -1.72 -9.29
C MET A 27 21.04 -1.69 -10.79
N GLY A 28 20.75 -0.58 -11.48
CA GLY A 28 21.00 -0.46 -12.92
C GLY A 28 20.01 -1.23 -13.80
N LEU A 29 18.90 -1.70 -13.24
CA LEU A 29 17.85 -2.44 -13.93
C LEU A 29 16.88 -1.51 -14.68
N LYS A 30 16.37 -1.96 -15.81
CA LYS A 30 15.28 -1.31 -16.54
C LYS A 30 13.95 -1.72 -15.88
N ILE A 31 13.41 -0.83 -15.07
CA ILE A 31 12.21 -1.09 -14.25
C ILE A 31 11.03 -0.29 -14.79
N LEU A 32 9.90 -0.97 -14.97
CA LEU A 32 8.62 -0.38 -15.33
C LEU A 32 7.56 -0.78 -14.30
N CYS A 33 6.80 0.19 -13.81
CA CYS A 33 5.59 -0.05 -13.04
C CYS A 33 4.35 0.27 -13.89
N LEU A 34 3.35 -0.61 -13.87
CA LEU A 34 2.03 -0.40 -14.47
C LEU A 34 1.00 -0.17 -13.35
N GLU A 35 0.28 0.94 -13.43
CA GLU A 35 -0.81 1.30 -12.50
C GLU A 35 -2.11 1.49 -13.28
N GLN A 36 -3.21 0.90 -12.77
CA GLN A 36 -4.51 0.98 -13.45
C GLN A 36 -5.20 2.34 -13.29
N GLY A 37 -4.94 3.05 -12.20
CA GLY A 37 -5.42 4.39 -11.99
C GLY A 37 -4.43 5.46 -12.46
N ASP A 38 -4.76 6.72 -12.19
CA ASP A 38 -3.92 7.87 -12.49
C ASP A 38 -3.41 8.53 -11.20
N TRP A 39 -2.66 9.62 -11.34
CA TRP A 39 -2.30 10.48 -10.22
C TRP A 39 -3.53 11.11 -9.60
N VAL A 40 -3.52 11.26 -8.27
CA VAL A 40 -4.61 11.92 -7.56
C VAL A 40 -4.51 13.44 -7.71
N ASP A 41 -5.54 14.04 -8.28
CA ASP A 41 -5.71 15.49 -8.21
C ASP A 41 -6.17 15.88 -6.79
N ARG A 42 -5.22 16.43 -6.01
CA ARG A 42 -5.47 16.79 -4.62
C ARG A 42 -6.43 17.96 -4.46
N SER A 43 -6.63 18.78 -5.52
CA SER A 43 -7.62 19.86 -5.51
C SER A 43 -9.05 19.34 -5.47
N ASN A 44 -9.27 18.09 -5.88
CA ASN A 44 -10.56 17.42 -5.89
C ASN A 44 -10.80 16.48 -4.68
N LEU A 45 -9.83 16.40 -3.75
CA LEU A 45 -10.03 15.59 -2.55
C LEU A 45 -11.07 16.20 -1.60
N PRO A 46 -11.76 15.37 -0.79
CA PRO A 46 -12.86 15.81 0.07
C PRO A 46 -12.55 16.99 0.98
N SER A 47 -11.33 17.08 1.54
CA SER A 47 -10.93 18.17 2.44
C SER A 47 -10.94 19.55 1.81
N THR A 48 -11.05 19.66 0.48
CA THR A 48 -11.20 20.95 -0.23
C THR A 48 -12.64 21.42 -0.32
N ARG A 49 -13.61 20.59 0.08
CA ARG A 49 -15.04 20.84 -0.07
C ARG A 49 -15.72 21.03 1.29
N LYS A 50 -16.62 22.02 1.36
CA LYS A 50 -17.41 22.29 2.59
C LYS A 50 -18.48 21.22 2.85
N ASP A 51 -18.94 20.56 1.79
CA ASP A 51 -20.05 19.59 1.80
C ASP A 51 -19.56 18.13 1.80
N TYR A 52 -18.28 17.87 2.08
CA TYR A 52 -17.71 16.52 1.94
C TYR A 52 -18.39 15.47 2.83
N GLU A 53 -18.87 15.86 3.98
CA GLU A 53 -19.53 14.95 4.94
C GLU A 53 -20.82 14.36 4.35
N LEU A 54 -21.53 15.12 3.51
CA LEU A 54 -22.75 14.65 2.84
C LEU A 54 -22.46 13.58 1.79
N HIS A 55 -21.23 13.56 1.27
CA HIS A 55 -20.79 12.66 0.21
C HIS A 55 -19.80 11.58 0.65
N ARG A 56 -19.59 11.46 1.97
CA ARG A 56 -18.67 10.50 2.54
C ARG A 56 -19.04 9.04 2.23
N TYR A 57 -20.31 8.75 2.15
CA TYR A 57 -20.85 7.41 1.93
C TYR A 57 -21.36 7.18 0.49
N ASP A 58 -21.09 8.12 -0.43
CA ASP A 58 -21.37 7.97 -1.86
C ASP A 58 -20.06 8.14 -2.67
N LYS A 59 -19.89 9.24 -3.40
CA LYS A 59 -18.74 9.48 -4.29
C LYS A 59 -17.37 9.54 -3.62
N PHE A 60 -17.30 9.73 -2.31
CA PHE A 60 -16.07 9.71 -1.52
C PHE A 60 -15.89 8.43 -0.70
N SER A 61 -16.75 7.43 -0.89
CA SER A 61 -16.63 6.16 -0.19
C SER A 61 -15.28 5.49 -0.48
N CYS A 62 -14.71 4.84 0.53
CA CYS A 62 -13.53 3.99 0.36
C CYS A 62 -13.87 2.66 -0.34
N ASP A 63 -15.16 2.29 -0.39
CA ASP A 63 -15.66 1.11 -1.10
C ASP A 63 -15.78 1.42 -2.60
N PRO A 64 -15.03 0.72 -3.48
CA PRO A 64 -15.10 0.93 -4.92
C PRO A 64 -16.48 0.58 -5.52
N ASN A 65 -17.23 -0.34 -4.90
CA ASN A 65 -18.59 -0.68 -5.34
C ASN A 65 -19.59 0.47 -5.12
N VAL A 66 -19.29 1.36 -4.17
CA VAL A 66 -20.12 2.52 -3.85
C VAL A 66 -19.71 3.75 -4.65
N ARG A 67 -18.42 4.12 -4.63
CA ARG A 67 -17.94 5.35 -5.29
C ARG A 67 -17.89 5.24 -6.82
N LYS A 68 -17.63 4.06 -7.39
CA LYS A 68 -17.69 3.72 -8.83
C LYS A 68 -16.91 4.69 -9.72
N LEU A 69 -15.63 4.97 -9.36
CA LEU A 69 -14.74 5.73 -10.24
C LEU A 69 -14.44 4.94 -11.52
N PRO A 70 -14.09 5.58 -12.65
CA PRO A 70 -13.78 4.89 -13.91
C PRO A 70 -12.71 3.80 -13.81
N GLN A 71 -11.74 3.98 -12.92
CA GLN A 71 -10.66 3.02 -12.65
C GLN A 71 -11.06 1.90 -11.69
N ASP A 72 -12.22 2.01 -11.02
CA ASP A 72 -12.69 0.97 -10.10
C ASP A 72 -13.24 -0.23 -10.89
N TYR A 73 -13.18 -1.39 -10.27
CA TYR A 73 -13.84 -2.61 -10.74
C TYR A 73 -14.69 -3.18 -9.59
N PRO A 74 -15.79 -3.88 -9.90
CA PRO A 74 -16.64 -4.45 -8.86
C PRO A 74 -15.88 -5.55 -8.10
N ILE A 75 -16.04 -5.55 -6.77
CA ILE A 75 -15.50 -6.58 -5.88
C ILE A 75 -16.69 -7.34 -5.31
N ASN A 76 -16.80 -8.64 -5.63
CA ASN A 76 -17.82 -9.47 -5.03
C ASN A 76 -17.46 -9.81 -3.58
N SER A 77 -18.25 -9.31 -2.64
CA SER A 77 -18.09 -9.55 -1.20
C SER A 77 -19.31 -10.21 -0.56
N GLU A 78 -20.24 -10.76 -1.36
CA GLU A 78 -21.51 -11.34 -0.85
C GLU A 78 -21.29 -12.45 0.17
N ASN A 79 -20.25 -13.28 -0.01
CA ASN A 79 -19.91 -14.38 0.88
C ASN A 79 -18.69 -14.06 1.78
N SER A 80 -18.29 -12.80 1.88
CA SER A 80 -17.15 -12.36 2.69
C SER A 80 -17.62 -11.75 4.01
N ALA A 81 -16.95 -12.08 5.10
CA ALA A 81 -17.16 -11.44 6.39
C ALA A 81 -16.71 -9.96 6.43
N ILE A 82 -15.94 -9.53 5.42
CA ILE A 82 -15.41 -8.17 5.31
C ILE A 82 -15.78 -7.56 3.96
N THR A 83 -15.95 -6.25 3.93
CA THR A 83 -16.06 -5.46 2.69
C THR A 83 -14.67 -4.93 2.34
N PRO A 84 -14.04 -5.41 1.25
CA PRO A 84 -12.74 -4.90 0.84
C PRO A 84 -12.83 -3.43 0.43
N VAL A 85 -11.92 -2.62 0.95
CA VAL A 85 -11.76 -1.22 0.54
C VAL A 85 -10.41 -1.06 -0.15
N ASN A 86 -10.40 -0.38 -1.28
CA ASN A 86 -9.18 -0.07 -2.00
C ASN A 86 -9.27 1.26 -2.74
N TYR A 87 -8.12 1.75 -3.21
CA TYR A 87 -8.06 2.95 -4.02
C TYR A 87 -7.12 2.72 -5.20
N ASN A 88 -7.65 2.92 -6.41
CA ASN A 88 -6.95 2.65 -7.67
C ASN A 88 -6.35 3.95 -8.20
N ALA A 89 -5.10 4.21 -7.83
CA ALA A 89 -4.33 5.39 -8.24
C ALA A 89 -2.85 5.16 -7.96
N VAL A 90 -1.99 6.00 -8.48
CA VAL A 90 -0.61 6.10 -8.00
C VAL A 90 -0.64 6.43 -6.51
N GLY A 91 -0.03 5.57 -5.70
CA GLY A 91 -0.16 5.62 -4.23
C GLY A 91 -1.07 4.56 -3.65
N GLY A 92 -2.00 4.02 -4.45
CA GLY A 92 -2.93 2.97 -4.00
C GLY A 92 -3.69 3.35 -2.73
N SER A 93 -3.99 2.36 -1.90
CA SER A 93 -4.74 2.58 -0.65
C SER A 93 -4.03 3.42 0.41
N THR A 94 -2.76 3.82 0.21
CA THR A 94 -2.10 4.81 1.08
C THR A 94 -2.72 6.21 0.94
N ILE A 95 -3.53 6.45 -0.11
CA ILE A 95 -4.32 7.68 -0.25
C ILE A 95 -5.40 7.75 0.84
N ASN A 96 -6.05 6.62 1.15
CA ASN A 96 -7.27 6.58 1.98
C ASN A 96 -7.08 5.96 3.38
N TYR A 97 -5.87 5.58 3.78
CA TYR A 97 -5.65 5.10 5.15
C TYR A 97 -5.61 6.27 6.15
N LEU A 98 -5.78 5.94 7.43
CA LEU A 98 -5.84 6.93 8.52
C LEU A 98 -4.47 7.48 8.96
N GLY A 99 -3.39 6.93 8.42
CA GLY A 99 -2.03 7.36 8.76
C GLY A 99 -1.45 6.69 10.01
N HIS A 100 -2.09 5.66 10.56
CA HIS A 100 -1.50 4.85 11.63
C HIS A 100 -0.23 4.17 11.13
N TRP A 101 0.81 4.19 11.99
CA TRP A 101 2.13 3.68 11.63
C TRP A 101 2.79 2.87 12.75
N PRO A 102 2.09 1.91 13.38
CA PRO A 102 2.67 1.08 14.41
C PRO A 102 3.72 0.14 13.82
N ARG A 103 4.78 -0.15 14.57
CA ARG A 103 5.64 -1.29 14.30
C ARG A 103 5.01 -2.54 14.90
N PHE A 104 5.28 -3.70 14.34
CA PHE A 104 4.95 -4.95 15.01
C PHE A 104 5.80 -5.13 16.27
N HIS A 105 5.25 -5.77 17.30
CA HIS A 105 6.04 -6.19 18.45
C HIS A 105 6.92 -7.38 18.08
N PRO A 106 8.07 -7.60 18.74
CA PRO A 106 8.86 -8.82 18.56
C PRO A 106 8.05 -10.11 18.72
N SER A 107 7.04 -10.11 19.63
CA SER A 107 6.11 -11.24 19.82
C SER A 107 5.26 -11.57 18.60
N ASP A 108 4.92 -10.57 17.78
CA ASP A 108 4.06 -10.78 16.59
C ASP A 108 4.70 -11.67 15.53
N PHE A 109 6.04 -11.80 15.57
CA PHE A 109 6.78 -12.70 14.69
C PHE A 109 6.84 -14.15 15.20
N ARG A 110 6.36 -14.42 16.41
CA ARG A 110 6.49 -15.67 17.12
C ARG A 110 5.16 -16.21 17.65
N VAL A 111 4.07 -15.92 16.95
CA VAL A 111 2.70 -16.23 17.40
C VAL A 111 2.50 -17.75 17.60
N LYS A 112 3.05 -18.59 16.68
CA LYS A 112 2.98 -20.04 16.84
C LYS A 112 3.69 -20.53 18.09
N THR A 113 4.91 -20.05 18.31
CA THR A 113 5.72 -20.44 19.47
C THR A 113 5.12 -19.94 20.78
N LEU A 114 4.56 -18.72 20.82
CA LEU A 114 4.09 -18.08 22.05
C LEU A 114 2.64 -18.45 22.39
N ASP A 115 1.76 -18.48 21.38
CA ASP A 115 0.31 -18.61 21.57
C ASP A 115 -0.26 -19.91 21.00
N GLY A 116 0.54 -20.72 20.29
CA GLY A 116 0.14 -22.01 19.72
C GLY A 116 -0.78 -21.91 18.49
N VAL A 117 -1.01 -20.70 17.92
CA VAL A 117 -1.88 -20.45 16.77
C VAL A 117 -1.09 -19.89 15.60
N ALA A 118 -1.64 -20.01 14.37
CA ALA A 118 -1.01 -19.56 13.13
C ALA A 118 0.40 -20.12 12.95
N ASP A 119 1.32 -19.37 12.34
CA ASP A 119 2.71 -19.73 12.12
C ASP A 119 3.65 -18.63 12.57
N ASP A 120 4.89 -18.98 12.95
CA ASP A 120 5.95 -18.01 13.18
C ASP A 120 6.40 -17.43 11.83
N TRP A 121 6.72 -16.14 11.79
CA TRP A 121 7.33 -15.54 10.62
C TRP A 121 8.76 -16.06 10.43
N PRO A 122 9.22 -16.25 9.17
CA PRO A 122 10.59 -16.68 8.89
C PRO A 122 11.64 -15.58 9.15
N ILE A 123 11.20 -14.41 9.61
CA ILE A 123 12.00 -13.25 9.98
C ILE A 123 11.59 -12.78 11.37
N ASP A 124 12.40 -11.91 11.96
CA ASP A 124 12.15 -11.31 13.28
C ASP A 124 12.09 -9.77 13.22
N TYR A 125 11.85 -9.14 14.37
CA TYR A 125 11.82 -7.71 14.50
C TYR A 125 13.13 -7.04 14.08
N ASP A 126 14.28 -7.59 14.48
CA ASP A 126 15.60 -7.01 14.22
C ASP A 126 15.93 -7.02 12.73
N THR A 127 15.45 -8.04 12.01
CA THR A 127 15.54 -8.10 10.54
C THR A 127 14.78 -6.95 9.88
N LEU A 128 13.61 -6.55 10.41
CA LEU A 128 12.78 -5.47 9.84
C LEU A 128 13.12 -4.09 10.39
N ALA A 129 13.77 -3.97 11.54
CA ALA A 129 14.03 -2.70 12.20
C ALA A 129 14.70 -1.65 11.30
N PRO A 130 15.75 -1.96 10.48
CA PRO A 130 16.35 -1.01 9.56
C PRO A 130 15.36 -0.48 8.49
N TYR A 131 14.44 -1.32 8.04
CA TYR A 131 13.43 -0.94 7.06
C TYR A 131 12.32 -0.09 7.68
N TYR A 132 11.94 -0.34 8.93
CA TYR A 132 11.05 0.55 9.67
C TYR A 132 11.66 1.94 9.82
N ASP A 133 12.96 2.03 10.16
CA ASP A 133 13.67 3.30 10.29
C ASP A 133 13.76 4.06 8.97
N LEU A 134 14.08 3.36 7.87
CA LEU A 134 14.10 3.92 6.53
C LEU A 134 12.73 4.48 6.13
N ASN A 135 11.69 3.66 6.29
CA ASN A 135 10.30 4.08 6.01
C ASN A 135 9.88 5.28 6.86
N SER A 136 10.21 5.27 8.15
CA SER A 136 9.88 6.37 9.06
C SER A 136 10.48 7.70 8.59
N LYS A 137 11.70 7.68 8.06
CA LYS A 137 12.36 8.86 7.49
C LYS A 137 11.74 9.31 6.18
N ILE A 138 11.48 8.39 5.24
CA ILE A 138 10.92 8.72 3.92
C ILE A 138 9.49 9.23 4.07
N MET A 139 8.68 8.58 4.88
CA MET A 139 7.27 8.95 5.10
C MET A 139 7.12 10.19 5.99
N GLY A 140 8.07 10.48 6.87
CA GLY A 140 7.99 11.59 7.82
C GLY A 140 7.07 11.24 8.99
N ILE A 141 7.44 10.21 9.74
CA ILE A 141 6.62 9.73 10.87
C ILE A 141 6.72 10.69 12.05
N SER A 142 5.56 10.99 12.64
CA SER A 142 5.43 11.74 13.90
C SER A 142 5.07 10.78 15.03
N GLY A 143 5.75 10.89 16.16
CA GLY A 143 5.52 10.06 17.33
C GLY A 143 6.41 10.45 18.49
N LEU A 144 6.45 9.63 19.52
CA LEU A 144 7.25 9.84 20.72
C LEU A 144 8.19 8.65 20.91
N SER A 145 9.50 8.89 20.82
CA SER A 145 10.53 7.86 21.08
C SER A 145 10.53 7.42 22.54
N GLY A 146 11.06 6.22 22.80
CA GLY A 146 11.22 5.70 24.15
C GLY A 146 10.01 4.98 24.74
N ASN A 147 9.09 4.49 23.88
CA ASN A 147 8.00 3.62 24.34
C ASN A 147 8.57 2.30 24.91
N PRO A 148 8.38 2.01 26.22
CA PRO A 148 8.96 0.80 26.84
C PRO A 148 8.36 -0.52 26.33
N SER A 149 7.27 -0.47 25.57
CA SER A 149 6.65 -1.67 24.97
C SER A 149 7.33 -2.13 23.69
N TYR A 150 8.32 -1.39 23.20
CA TYR A 150 9.07 -1.71 21.96
C TYR A 150 10.57 -1.67 22.21
N PRO A 151 11.36 -2.39 21.41
CA PRO A 151 12.78 -2.12 21.31
C PRO A 151 13.04 -0.64 20.99
N PRO A 152 14.15 -0.04 21.45
CA PRO A 152 14.43 1.38 21.19
C PRO A 152 14.49 1.69 19.71
N TYR A 153 13.83 2.78 19.28
CA TYR A 153 13.89 3.31 17.92
C TYR A 153 13.68 4.83 17.92
N ASP A 154 14.14 5.48 16.84
CA ASP A 154 14.01 6.92 16.66
C ASP A 154 12.85 7.27 15.75
N ILE A 155 12.16 8.36 16.08
CA ILE A 155 11.07 8.92 15.29
C ILE A 155 11.48 10.28 14.76
N PRO A 156 11.34 10.54 13.44
CA PRO A 156 11.83 11.77 12.82
C PRO A 156 11.18 13.05 13.35
N LEU A 157 9.89 12.99 13.71
CA LEU A 157 9.10 14.16 14.08
C LEU A 157 8.43 13.99 15.44
N PRO A 158 8.25 15.07 16.21
CA PRO A 158 7.54 15.01 17.48
C PRO A 158 6.10 14.54 17.28
N PRO A 159 5.44 14.00 18.33
CA PRO A 159 4.07 13.51 18.21
C PRO A 159 3.09 14.63 17.85
N ILE A 160 2.01 14.28 17.19
CA ILE A 160 0.85 15.15 17.01
C ILE A 160 0.31 15.50 18.40
N PRO A 161 0.07 16.79 18.71
CA PRO A 161 -0.44 17.18 20.01
C PRO A 161 -1.78 16.49 20.32
N LEU A 162 -1.88 15.94 21.53
CA LEU A 162 -3.14 15.37 22.01
C LEU A 162 -4.23 16.43 22.03
N GLY A 163 -5.34 16.16 21.34
CA GLY A 163 -6.55 16.97 21.44
C GLY A 163 -7.20 16.88 22.84
N LYS A 164 -8.30 17.58 23.03
CA LYS A 164 -9.03 17.60 24.33
C LYS A 164 -9.44 16.19 24.78
N LEU A 165 -9.96 15.36 23.85
CA LEU A 165 -10.35 13.98 24.12
C LEU A 165 -9.13 13.14 24.55
N GLY A 166 -8.03 13.16 23.78
CA GLY A 166 -6.81 12.41 24.11
C GLY A 166 -6.22 12.79 25.46
N LYS A 167 -6.22 14.09 25.82
CA LYS A 167 -5.79 14.56 27.16
C LYS A 167 -6.69 14.03 28.28
N THR A 168 -8.00 13.90 28.02
CA THR A 168 -8.94 13.37 29.02
C THR A 168 -8.73 11.87 29.22
N LEU A 169 -8.56 11.10 28.13
CA LEU A 169 -8.25 9.67 28.20
C LEU A 169 -6.92 9.42 28.91
N ALA A 170 -5.87 10.18 28.60
CA ALA A 170 -4.57 10.08 29.24
C ALA A 170 -4.64 10.29 30.76
N LYS A 171 -5.48 11.22 31.25
CA LYS A 171 -5.74 11.38 32.68
C LYS A 171 -6.36 10.12 33.30
N GLY A 172 -7.35 9.54 32.65
CA GLY A 172 -7.99 8.31 33.11
C GLY A 172 -7.02 7.14 33.17
N PHE A 173 -6.21 6.93 32.15
CA PHE A 173 -5.18 5.90 32.11
C PHE A 173 -4.14 6.08 33.23
N ASN A 174 -3.69 7.32 33.47
CA ASN A 174 -2.78 7.63 34.57
C ASN A 174 -3.39 7.31 35.94
N GLN A 175 -4.69 7.59 36.15
CA GLN A 175 -5.39 7.24 37.40
C GLN A 175 -5.50 5.73 37.62
N LEU A 176 -5.63 4.95 36.53
CA LEU A 176 -5.70 3.50 36.59
C LEU A 176 -4.32 2.82 36.60
N GLY A 177 -3.24 3.58 36.46
CA GLY A 177 -1.88 3.04 36.34
C GLY A 177 -1.65 2.29 35.03
N TRP A 178 -2.47 2.54 34.02
CA TRP A 178 -2.33 1.89 32.72
C TRP A 178 -1.28 2.60 31.87
N HIS A 179 -0.50 1.78 31.14
CA HIS A 179 0.41 2.30 30.14
C HIS A 179 -0.37 2.88 28.96
N TRP A 180 0.05 4.03 28.48
CA TRP A 180 -0.43 4.64 27.24
C TRP A 180 0.70 5.40 26.57
N TRP A 181 0.63 5.54 25.26
CA TRP A 181 1.63 6.22 24.44
C TRP A 181 0.98 6.92 23.25
N PRO A 182 1.49 8.08 22.77
CA PRO A 182 1.04 8.66 21.52
C PRO A 182 1.31 7.69 20.37
N SER A 183 0.29 7.43 19.55
CA SER A 183 0.46 6.56 18.38
C SER A 183 1.41 7.20 17.37
N ASP A 184 2.30 6.40 16.82
CA ASP A 184 3.09 6.77 15.67
C ASP A 184 2.17 6.95 14.46
N THR A 185 2.40 8.03 13.71
CA THR A 185 1.54 8.37 12.59
C THR A 185 2.35 8.94 11.42
N SER A 186 1.92 8.64 10.22
CA SER A 186 2.47 9.22 8.99
C SER A 186 1.87 10.60 8.67
N ILE A 187 1.51 11.36 9.70
CA ILE A 187 0.93 12.70 9.61
C ILE A 187 1.96 13.69 10.16
N LEU A 188 2.32 14.69 9.37
CA LEU A 188 3.34 15.64 9.73
C LEU A 188 2.91 16.56 10.89
N SER A 189 3.61 16.52 12.01
CA SER A 189 3.41 17.44 13.15
C SER A 189 4.10 18.81 12.94
N ARG A 190 5.07 18.87 12.02
CA ARG A 190 5.75 20.07 11.54
C ARG A 190 6.13 19.90 10.08
N ASP A 191 6.53 20.97 9.41
CA ASP A 191 6.97 20.91 8.02
C ASP A 191 8.18 19.97 7.87
N TYR A 192 8.17 19.14 6.81
CA TYR A 192 9.17 18.13 6.58
C TYR A 192 9.30 17.78 5.10
N GLN A 193 10.53 17.78 4.59
CA GLN A 193 10.83 17.40 3.20
C GLN A 193 9.91 18.05 2.16
N GLY A 194 9.73 19.37 2.24
CA GLY A 194 8.90 20.14 1.31
C GLY A 194 7.39 20.01 1.49
N ARG A 195 6.91 19.21 2.44
CA ARG A 195 5.49 19.06 2.77
C ARG A 195 5.14 19.84 4.04
N ASN A 196 4.00 20.50 4.02
CA ASN A 196 3.52 21.28 5.16
C ASN A 196 2.91 20.39 6.26
N ARG A 197 2.99 20.86 7.50
CA ARG A 197 2.37 20.21 8.66
C ARG A 197 0.85 20.09 8.52
N CYS A 198 0.27 19.18 9.28
CA CYS A 198 -1.16 18.93 9.35
C CYS A 198 -1.93 20.18 9.85
N VAL A 199 -3.03 20.50 9.16
CA VAL A 199 -3.96 21.58 9.50
C VAL A 199 -5.25 21.08 10.17
N ASN A 200 -5.28 19.79 10.56
CA ASN A 200 -6.43 19.14 11.23
C ASN A 200 -7.75 19.19 10.45
N ALA A 201 -7.68 18.96 9.13
CA ALA A 201 -8.88 18.92 8.27
C ALA A 201 -9.82 17.74 8.57
N GLY A 202 -9.33 16.68 9.23
CA GLY A 202 -10.15 15.55 9.69
C GLY A 202 -10.55 14.53 8.61
N THR A 203 -10.02 14.65 7.40
CA THR A 203 -10.40 13.82 6.24
C THR A 203 -9.32 12.81 5.84
N CYS A 204 -8.54 12.29 6.79
CA CYS A 204 -7.40 11.42 6.50
C CYS A 204 -7.78 10.17 5.69
N ASP A 205 -8.91 9.55 6.03
CA ASP A 205 -9.46 8.36 5.38
C ASP A 205 -10.06 8.60 3.98
N LEU A 206 -10.24 9.87 3.60
CA LEU A 206 -10.76 10.26 2.30
C LEU A 206 -9.70 10.90 1.40
N GLY A 207 -8.45 10.88 1.82
CA GLY A 207 -7.34 11.56 1.17
C GLY A 207 -7.00 12.90 1.83
N CYS A 208 -5.72 13.28 1.76
CA CYS A 208 -5.19 14.48 2.39
C CYS A 208 -4.84 15.52 1.32
N ALA A 209 -5.69 16.54 1.13
CA ALA A 209 -5.46 17.58 0.12
C ALA A 209 -4.20 18.40 0.39
N SER A 210 -3.85 18.66 1.66
CA SER A 210 -2.63 19.40 2.02
C SER A 210 -1.34 18.59 1.89
N GLY A 211 -1.43 17.26 1.69
CA GLY A 211 -0.26 16.39 1.63
C GLY A 211 0.44 16.14 2.98
N ALA A 212 -0.13 16.62 4.08
CA ALA A 212 0.45 16.43 5.42
C ALA A 212 0.43 14.96 5.87
N LYS A 213 -0.62 14.20 5.53
CA LYS A 213 -0.60 12.74 5.67
C LYS A 213 0.19 12.15 4.53
N ALA A 214 1.24 11.41 4.83
CA ALA A 214 2.06 10.75 3.84
C ALA A 214 1.27 9.65 3.11
N SER A 215 1.51 9.55 1.82
CA SER A 215 1.14 8.47 0.94
C SER A 215 2.27 8.27 -0.07
N VAL A 216 2.42 7.11 -0.65
CA VAL A 216 3.61 6.82 -1.46
C VAL A 216 3.69 7.61 -2.76
N ASP A 217 2.58 8.17 -3.25
CA ASP A 217 2.56 9.14 -4.36
C ASP A 217 3.27 10.47 -4.02
N LEU A 218 3.29 10.84 -2.73
CA LEU A 218 3.96 12.05 -2.23
C LEU A 218 5.40 11.82 -1.76
N THR A 219 5.75 10.57 -1.45
CA THR A 219 6.99 10.26 -0.76
C THR A 219 7.93 9.41 -1.61
N TYR A 220 7.54 8.22 -2.01
CA TYR A 220 8.37 7.30 -2.78
C TYR A 220 8.38 7.61 -4.28
N TRP A 221 7.22 7.81 -4.90
CA TRP A 221 7.14 7.98 -6.35
C TRP A 221 7.89 9.20 -6.88
N PRO A 222 7.90 10.38 -6.23
CA PRO A 222 8.75 11.48 -6.67
C PRO A 222 10.24 11.10 -6.70
N LEU A 223 10.75 10.42 -5.66
CA LEU A 223 12.13 9.96 -5.60
C LEU A 223 12.44 8.93 -6.70
N LEU A 224 11.49 8.04 -6.98
CA LEU A 224 11.64 7.00 -8.02
C LEU A 224 11.71 7.59 -9.42
N LEU A 225 10.88 8.59 -9.70
CA LEU A 225 10.88 9.28 -10.99
C LEU A 225 12.20 10.06 -11.21
N GLU A 226 12.76 10.66 -10.17
CA GLU A 226 14.11 11.28 -10.21
C GLU A 226 15.20 10.24 -10.55
N LYS A 227 15.04 9.00 -10.06
CA LYS A 227 15.90 7.85 -10.39
C LYS A 227 15.58 7.18 -11.74
N ARG A 228 14.69 7.78 -12.54
CA ARG A 228 14.28 7.30 -13.87
C ARG A 228 13.55 5.95 -13.88
N ILE A 229 12.97 5.53 -12.78
CA ILE A 229 12.04 4.40 -12.75
C ILE A 229 10.82 4.78 -13.60
N GLN A 230 10.43 3.91 -14.53
CA GLN A 230 9.29 4.18 -15.39
C GLN A 230 7.98 3.84 -14.68
N LEU A 231 7.01 4.75 -14.75
CA LEU A 231 5.65 4.54 -14.28
C LEU A 231 4.69 4.86 -15.43
N ARG A 232 3.83 3.91 -15.76
CA ARG A 232 2.71 4.12 -16.70
C ARG A 232 1.40 4.00 -15.94
N THR A 233 0.61 5.06 -16.00
CA THR A 233 -0.74 5.11 -15.43
C THR A 233 -1.79 4.70 -16.45
N ASN A 234 -3.03 4.47 -15.98
CA ASN A 234 -4.15 4.03 -16.80
C ASN A 234 -3.85 2.73 -17.58
N CYS A 235 -3.04 1.86 -16.96
CA CYS A 235 -2.62 0.57 -17.51
C CYS A 235 -3.15 -0.56 -16.63
N ARG A 236 -4.29 -1.15 -17.02
CA ARG A 236 -4.93 -2.22 -16.24
C ARG A 236 -4.43 -3.59 -16.67
N VAL A 237 -3.59 -4.21 -15.86
CA VAL A 237 -3.11 -5.57 -16.12
C VAL A 237 -4.28 -6.56 -16.01
N ARG A 238 -4.41 -7.37 -17.08
CA ARG A 238 -5.41 -8.42 -17.22
C ARG A 238 -4.90 -9.74 -16.69
N GLU A 239 -3.73 -10.18 -17.19
CA GLU A 239 -3.15 -11.50 -16.92
C GLU A 239 -1.63 -11.50 -17.08
N ILE A 240 -0.96 -12.49 -16.50
CA ILE A 240 0.45 -12.78 -16.67
C ILE A 240 0.61 -13.65 -17.91
N MET A 241 1.54 -13.30 -18.79
CA MET A 241 1.93 -14.13 -19.93
C MET A 241 2.91 -15.20 -19.47
N LEU A 242 2.58 -16.47 -19.71
CA LEU A 242 3.45 -17.60 -19.42
C LEU A 242 4.25 -18.02 -20.65
N GLN A 243 5.53 -18.25 -20.47
CA GLN A 243 6.41 -18.83 -21.47
C GLN A 243 6.20 -20.35 -21.56
N PRO A 244 6.67 -21.01 -22.64
CA PRO A 244 6.56 -22.46 -22.81
C PRO A 244 7.22 -23.28 -21.68
N ASN A 245 8.14 -22.68 -20.92
CA ASN A 245 8.81 -23.30 -19.76
C ASN A 245 8.06 -23.09 -18.43
N GLY A 246 6.83 -22.55 -18.47
CA GLY A 246 6.00 -22.28 -17.30
C GLY A 246 6.34 -20.99 -16.54
N LYS A 247 7.42 -20.27 -16.92
CA LYS A 247 7.81 -19.01 -16.24
C LYS A 247 7.03 -17.82 -16.79
N ALA A 248 6.87 -16.78 -15.97
CA ALA A 248 6.33 -15.50 -16.41
C ALA A 248 7.25 -14.86 -17.46
N GLY A 249 6.67 -14.31 -18.54
CA GLY A 249 7.39 -13.63 -19.61
C GLY A 249 6.97 -12.16 -19.76
N GLY A 250 6.01 -11.71 -18.95
CA GLY A 250 5.44 -10.37 -19.02
C GLY A 250 3.97 -10.38 -18.67
N VAL A 251 3.25 -9.35 -19.10
CA VAL A 251 1.80 -9.21 -18.87
C VAL A 251 1.06 -8.74 -20.09
N LEU A 252 -0.23 -9.09 -20.16
CA LEU A 252 -1.23 -8.41 -21.00
C LEU A 252 -1.93 -7.35 -20.16
N TYR A 253 -2.09 -6.15 -20.72
CA TYR A 253 -2.78 -5.06 -20.05
C TYR A 253 -3.60 -4.22 -21.02
N TYR A 254 -4.63 -3.56 -20.54
CA TYR A 254 -5.38 -2.55 -21.26
C TYR A 254 -4.74 -1.19 -21.03
N ASP A 255 -4.46 -0.44 -22.10
CA ASP A 255 -4.00 0.94 -22.04
C ASP A 255 -5.14 1.92 -21.73
N ALA A 256 -4.83 3.24 -21.71
CA ALA A 256 -5.79 4.29 -21.43
C ALA A 256 -6.98 4.33 -22.41
N ASP A 257 -6.78 3.88 -23.64
CA ASP A 257 -7.80 3.82 -24.70
C ASP A 257 -8.58 2.51 -24.68
N GLY A 258 -8.24 1.58 -23.79
CA GLY A 258 -8.86 0.26 -23.66
C GLY A 258 -8.31 -0.77 -24.64
N ASN A 259 -7.23 -0.47 -25.36
CA ASN A 259 -6.59 -1.42 -26.28
C ASN A 259 -5.75 -2.43 -25.49
N LEU A 260 -5.79 -3.69 -25.91
CA LEU A 260 -4.97 -4.74 -25.34
C LEU A 260 -3.53 -4.60 -25.83
N GLN A 261 -2.59 -4.54 -24.89
CA GLN A 261 -1.16 -4.37 -25.10
C GLN A 261 -0.39 -5.48 -24.41
N GLU A 262 0.83 -5.73 -24.88
CA GLU A 262 1.79 -6.66 -24.27
C GLU A 262 2.98 -5.88 -23.70
N GLN A 263 3.44 -6.28 -22.52
CA GLN A 263 4.70 -5.82 -21.95
C GLN A 263 5.53 -7.03 -21.54
N ASN A 264 6.64 -7.25 -22.24
CA ASN A 264 7.60 -8.30 -21.92
C ASN A 264 8.51 -7.90 -20.76
N ALA A 265 8.84 -8.86 -19.89
CA ALA A 265 9.73 -8.67 -18.76
C ALA A 265 10.44 -9.99 -18.41
N GLU A 266 11.66 -9.88 -17.86
CA GLU A 266 12.36 -11.04 -17.30
C GLU A 266 11.82 -11.45 -15.94
N LEU A 267 11.38 -10.47 -15.12
CA LEU A 267 10.75 -10.67 -13.83
C LEU A 267 9.45 -9.87 -13.72
N VAL A 268 8.38 -10.51 -13.30
CA VAL A 268 7.08 -9.87 -13.00
C VAL A 268 6.82 -9.88 -11.48
N ILE A 269 6.63 -8.71 -10.89
CA ILE A 269 6.34 -8.54 -9.47
C ILE A 269 4.90 -8.10 -9.31
N MET A 270 4.09 -8.93 -8.64
CA MET A 270 2.69 -8.66 -8.34
C MET A 270 2.59 -7.85 -7.05
N ALA A 271 2.17 -6.58 -7.16
CA ALA A 271 2.05 -5.63 -6.05
C ALA A 271 0.66 -4.95 -6.02
N CYS A 272 -0.38 -5.65 -6.47
CA CYS A 272 -1.73 -5.13 -6.66
C CYS A 272 -2.72 -5.55 -5.56
N ASN A 273 -2.23 -5.61 -4.33
CA ASN A 273 -2.95 -5.91 -3.07
C ASN A 273 -3.57 -7.33 -2.99
N GLY A 274 -4.26 -7.61 -1.87
CA GLY A 274 -4.88 -8.92 -1.60
C GLY A 274 -6.12 -9.24 -2.44
N VAL A 275 -6.64 -8.30 -3.24
CA VAL A 275 -7.76 -8.50 -4.17
C VAL A 275 -7.28 -8.56 -5.61
N GLY A 276 -6.44 -7.61 -6.01
CA GLY A 276 -5.96 -7.50 -7.39
C GLY A 276 -4.98 -8.61 -7.78
N THR A 277 -4.09 -9.01 -6.88
CA THR A 277 -3.11 -10.07 -7.14
C THR A 277 -3.79 -11.41 -7.43
N PRO A 278 -4.65 -11.96 -6.56
CA PRO A 278 -5.37 -13.21 -6.85
C PRO A 278 -6.22 -13.12 -8.12
N ARG A 279 -6.89 -11.99 -8.35
CA ARG A 279 -7.70 -11.78 -9.56
C ARG A 279 -6.87 -11.94 -10.83
N ILE A 280 -5.69 -11.33 -10.90
CA ILE A 280 -4.81 -11.42 -12.07
C ILE A 280 -4.27 -12.84 -12.19
N MET A 281 -3.86 -13.48 -11.10
CA MET A 281 -3.36 -14.86 -11.12
C MET A 281 -4.42 -15.84 -11.57
N LEU A 282 -5.67 -15.73 -11.14
CA LEU A 282 -6.80 -16.55 -11.60
C LEU A 282 -7.13 -16.33 -13.08
N ASN A 283 -6.91 -15.12 -13.61
CA ASN A 283 -7.07 -14.84 -15.02
C ASN A 283 -5.91 -15.39 -15.89
N SER A 284 -4.77 -15.68 -15.28
CA SER A 284 -3.54 -16.12 -15.97
C SER A 284 -3.58 -17.63 -16.22
N LYS A 285 -4.34 -18.03 -17.24
CA LYS A 285 -4.56 -19.43 -17.61
C LYS A 285 -3.51 -19.94 -18.60
N SER A 286 -3.16 -21.19 -18.45
CA SER A 286 -2.29 -21.92 -19.39
C SER A 286 -2.68 -23.38 -19.50
N LYS A 287 -1.96 -24.15 -20.31
CA LYS A 287 -2.14 -25.60 -20.37
C LYS A 287 -1.82 -26.28 -19.03
N GLU A 288 -0.85 -25.75 -18.29
CA GLU A 288 -0.42 -26.26 -16.98
C GLU A 288 -1.34 -25.76 -15.85
N PHE A 289 -1.93 -24.57 -16.03
CA PHE A 289 -2.83 -23.92 -15.05
C PHE A 289 -4.17 -23.56 -15.74
N PRO A 290 -5.01 -24.55 -16.08
CA PRO A 290 -6.24 -24.32 -16.86
C PRO A 290 -7.26 -23.42 -16.17
N ASP A 291 -7.26 -23.41 -14.85
CA ASP A 291 -8.15 -22.59 -14.00
C ASP A 291 -7.50 -21.34 -13.41
N GLY A 292 -6.21 -21.10 -13.75
CA GLY A 292 -5.41 -19.95 -13.33
C GLY A 292 -4.29 -20.35 -12.36
N ILE A 293 -3.27 -19.51 -12.27
CA ILE A 293 -2.05 -19.79 -11.46
C ILE A 293 -2.39 -19.93 -9.95
N ALA A 294 -3.50 -19.36 -9.48
CA ALA A 294 -3.88 -19.34 -8.05
C ALA A 294 -4.93 -20.40 -7.66
N ASP A 295 -5.27 -21.35 -8.53
CA ASP A 295 -6.32 -22.32 -8.25
C ASP A 295 -5.99 -23.23 -7.03
N THR A 296 -4.73 -23.57 -6.84
CA THR A 296 -4.25 -24.35 -5.69
C THR A 296 -4.38 -23.63 -4.34
N ILE A 297 -4.50 -22.28 -4.35
CA ILE A 297 -4.68 -21.49 -3.12
C ILE A 297 -6.12 -21.61 -2.62
N SER A 298 -7.10 -21.84 -3.50
CA SER A 298 -8.52 -21.97 -3.16
C SER A 298 -8.87 -23.32 -2.53
N SER A 299 -8.06 -24.35 -2.74
CA SER A 299 -8.30 -25.71 -2.24
C SER A 299 -7.73 -25.99 -0.84
N GLY A 300 -6.97 -25.05 -0.26
CA GLY A 300 -6.32 -25.22 1.04
C GLY A 300 -5.17 -26.24 1.07
N GLU A 301 -4.80 -26.78 -0.09
CA GLU A 301 -3.60 -27.62 -0.22
C GLU A 301 -2.38 -26.70 -0.41
N THR A 302 -1.64 -26.49 0.67
CA THR A 302 -0.29 -25.95 0.60
C THR A 302 0.62 -26.99 -0.04
N SER A 303 0.88 -26.90 -1.34
CA SER A 303 1.98 -27.66 -1.91
C SER A 303 3.29 -27.03 -1.42
N ASP A 304 4.12 -27.84 -0.76
CA ASP A 304 5.49 -27.47 -0.31
C ASP A 304 6.47 -27.17 -1.47
N THR A 305 5.95 -26.75 -2.62
CA THR A 305 6.72 -26.46 -3.84
C THR A 305 6.35 -25.11 -4.44
N LEU A 306 6.75 -24.04 -3.77
CA LEU A 306 6.95 -22.72 -4.37
C LEU A 306 8.34 -22.22 -4.03
#